data_74c897d7ec52e55ac8a015ac11c58649
#
_entry.id   74c897d7ec52e55ac8a015ac11c58649
#
_cell.length_a   1.000
_cell.length_b   1.000
_cell.length_c   1.000
_cell.angle_alpha   90.00
_cell.angle_beta   90.00
_cell.angle_gamma   90.00
#
_symmetry.space_group_name_H-M   'P 1'
#
loop_
_entity.id
_entity.type
_entity.pdbx_description
1 polymer ?
#
loop_
_entity_poly.entity_id
_entity_poly.type
_entity_poly.pdbx_seq_one_letter_code
_entity_poly.pdbx_strand_id
1 'polypeptide(L)'
;MTDDADERSHAFSEGQGVDEDYEEFTLDPTDLGVDPDQVDPVDSRVLTDVLDKHNVSAEQVDVPELIDVGLSYMEINRFEEATAAFERAARFAEEDSIEAQEAWVNKGVAHGQLEEFDQAIGAYEEALRIDDESEHAATAETNLAYALWEFGRAEEALEHAERAVEIDPRFPQAWYNRGFFLIERGLTEDALNAFDNALRLGMRNAEILEEKARALEELGREEEAQEAIEQAEEIRADAEEELTEEF
;
A
#
# COMPACT_ATOMS: atom_id res chain seq x y z
N MET A 1 -55.20 12.65 -24.14
CA MET A 1 -54.48 12.95 -22.92
C MET A 1 -53.10 12.34 -23.08
N THR A 2 -52.23 13.15 -23.55
CA THR A 2 -50.82 12.83 -23.89
C THR A 2 -49.98 13.17 -22.69
N ASP A 3 -49.29 12.18 -22.14
CA ASP A 3 -48.31 12.36 -21.08
C ASP A 3 -46.94 12.60 -21.74
N ASP A 4 -46.45 13.82 -21.56
CA ASP A 4 -45.13 14.26 -21.96
C ASP A 4 -44.10 13.71 -20.95
N ALA A 5 -43.25 12.78 -21.38
CA ALA A 5 -42.07 12.40 -20.65
C ALA A 5 -40.97 13.43 -20.91
N ASP A 6 -40.59 14.09 -19.85
CA ASP A 6 -39.59 15.16 -19.76
C ASP A 6 -38.18 14.60 -20.09
N GLU A 7 -37.69 14.85 -21.30
CA GLU A 7 -36.32 14.64 -21.70
C GLU A 7 -35.42 15.68 -20.98
N ARG A 8 -34.80 15.31 -19.89
CA ARG A 8 -33.71 16.09 -19.28
C ARG A 8 -32.41 15.88 -20.06
N SER A 9 -32.21 16.68 -21.10
CA SER A 9 -30.92 16.82 -21.71
C SER A 9 -29.96 17.53 -20.73
N HIS A 10 -28.94 16.84 -20.26
CA HIS A 10 -27.79 17.48 -19.59
C HIS A 10 -26.97 18.19 -20.66
N ALA A 11 -27.20 19.47 -20.86
CA ALA A 11 -26.28 20.32 -21.60
C ALA A 11 -25.07 20.62 -20.71
N PHE A 12 -23.89 20.15 -21.10
CA PHE A 12 -22.64 20.66 -20.57
C PHE A 12 -22.52 22.15 -20.93
N SER A 13 -22.21 22.98 -19.94
CA SER A 13 -22.07 24.42 -20.15
C SER A 13 -20.92 24.71 -21.10
N GLU A 14 -21.23 25.35 -22.21
CA GLU A 14 -20.24 25.95 -23.09
C GLU A 14 -19.39 26.96 -22.30
N GLY A 15 -18.09 26.70 -22.20
CA GLY A 15 -17.15 27.74 -21.79
C GLY A 15 -16.05 27.43 -20.80
N GLN A 16 -15.41 26.25 -20.85
CA GLN A 16 -14.06 26.09 -20.27
C GLN A 16 -13.18 25.32 -21.27
N GLY A 17 -12.48 26.08 -22.07
CA GLY A 17 -11.12 25.89 -22.57
C GLY A 17 -10.71 24.50 -23.04
N VAL A 18 -11.36 23.98 -24.09
CA VAL A 18 -10.74 22.97 -24.94
C VAL A 18 -10.24 23.71 -26.18
N ASP A 19 -8.93 23.56 -26.48
CA ASP A 19 -8.30 24.14 -27.66
C ASP A 19 -9.03 23.70 -28.92
N GLU A 20 -9.23 24.60 -29.90
CA GLU A 20 -9.98 24.33 -31.13
C GLU A 20 -9.33 23.27 -32.04
N ASP A 21 -8.14 22.74 -31.66
CA ASP A 21 -7.38 21.71 -32.38
C ASP A 21 -7.49 20.30 -31.72
N TYR A 22 -8.42 20.08 -30.77
CA TYR A 22 -8.60 18.75 -30.19
C TYR A 22 -9.38 17.88 -31.18
N GLU A 23 -8.68 16.96 -31.86
CA GLU A 23 -9.34 15.87 -32.60
C GLU A 23 -10.10 14.98 -31.60
N GLU A 24 -11.41 15.01 -31.68
CA GLU A 24 -12.30 14.17 -30.87
C GLU A 24 -11.94 12.70 -31.11
N PHE A 25 -11.26 12.08 -30.14
CA PHE A 25 -10.96 10.65 -30.19
C PHE A 25 -12.27 9.88 -29.93
N THR A 26 -12.98 9.58 -31.01
CA THR A 26 -14.16 8.71 -30.97
C THR A 26 -13.72 7.24 -31.09
N LEU A 27 -13.59 6.57 -29.95
CA LEU A 27 -13.58 5.10 -29.94
C LEU A 27 -15.01 4.65 -30.30
N ASP A 28 -15.15 3.97 -31.45
CA ASP A 28 -16.42 3.29 -31.75
C ASP A 28 -16.53 2.05 -30.83
N PRO A 29 -17.50 2.02 -29.88
CA PRO A 29 -17.67 0.89 -28.96
C PRO A 29 -17.86 -0.46 -29.67
N THR A 30 -18.28 -0.44 -30.93
CA THR A 30 -18.46 -1.66 -31.74
C THR A 30 -17.14 -2.28 -32.18
N ASP A 31 -16.05 -1.47 -32.29
CA ASP A 31 -14.71 -1.97 -32.63
C ASP A 31 -14.08 -2.77 -31.47
N LEU A 32 -14.53 -2.53 -30.25
CA LEU A 32 -14.11 -3.24 -29.05
C LEU A 32 -15.01 -4.44 -28.71
N GLY A 33 -16.10 -4.66 -29.44
CA GLY A 33 -17.06 -5.73 -29.16
C GLY A 33 -17.78 -5.59 -27.82
N VAL A 34 -17.83 -4.36 -27.28
CA VAL A 34 -18.44 -4.03 -26.00
C VAL A 34 -19.85 -3.50 -26.26
N ASP A 35 -20.83 -4.05 -25.53
CA ASP A 35 -22.21 -3.55 -25.56
C ASP A 35 -22.28 -2.25 -24.73
N PRO A 36 -22.46 -1.08 -25.36
CA PRO A 36 -22.44 0.20 -24.66
C PRO A 36 -23.56 0.36 -23.62
N ASP A 37 -24.64 -0.44 -23.70
CA ASP A 37 -25.74 -0.41 -22.74
C ASP A 37 -25.41 -1.22 -21.45
N GLN A 38 -24.32 -1.97 -21.44
CA GLN A 38 -23.86 -2.79 -20.31
C GLN A 38 -22.59 -2.26 -19.63
N VAL A 39 -22.02 -1.17 -20.14
CA VAL A 39 -20.76 -0.60 -19.65
C VAL A 39 -21.04 0.68 -18.89
N ASP A 40 -20.73 0.69 -17.60
CA ASP A 40 -20.57 1.94 -16.87
C ASP A 40 -19.25 2.62 -17.35
N PRO A 41 -19.32 3.78 -18.03
CA PRO A 41 -18.11 4.44 -18.55
C PRO A 41 -17.12 4.90 -17.45
N VAL A 42 -17.52 4.80 -16.19
CA VAL A 42 -16.69 5.10 -15.02
C VAL A 42 -16.06 3.82 -14.42
N ASP A 43 -16.54 2.63 -14.82
CA ASP A 43 -15.99 1.36 -14.29
C ASP A 43 -14.80 0.87 -15.13
N SER A 44 -13.60 1.25 -14.72
CA SER A 44 -12.34 0.81 -15.34
C SER A 44 -12.15 -0.72 -15.38
N ARG A 45 -12.90 -1.48 -14.55
CA ARG A 45 -12.86 -2.95 -14.54
C ARG A 45 -13.36 -3.55 -15.84
N VAL A 46 -14.32 -2.90 -16.49
CA VAL A 46 -14.86 -3.39 -17.78
C VAL A 46 -13.82 -3.28 -18.89
N LEU A 47 -13.06 -2.18 -18.92
CA LEU A 47 -12.00 -1.99 -19.92
C LEU A 47 -10.90 -3.03 -19.77
N THR A 48 -10.57 -3.39 -18.56
CA THR A 48 -9.55 -4.38 -18.22
C THR A 48 -10.00 -5.81 -18.49
N ASP A 49 -11.27 -6.13 -18.24
CA ASP A 49 -11.88 -7.43 -18.63
C ASP A 49 -11.92 -7.61 -20.15
N VAL A 50 -12.07 -6.52 -20.90
CA VAL A 50 -12.03 -6.53 -22.37
C VAL A 50 -10.59 -6.75 -22.87
N LEU A 51 -9.61 -6.09 -22.28
CA LEU A 51 -8.18 -6.29 -22.60
C LEU A 51 -7.74 -7.74 -22.29
N ASP A 52 -8.18 -8.30 -21.18
CA ASP A 52 -7.91 -9.69 -20.81
C ASP A 52 -8.51 -10.71 -21.80
N LYS A 53 -9.68 -10.41 -22.36
CA LYS A 53 -10.35 -11.26 -23.36
C LYS A 53 -9.73 -11.18 -24.75
N HIS A 54 -9.01 -10.09 -25.08
CA HIS A 54 -8.44 -9.87 -26.42
C HIS A 54 -7.00 -10.36 -26.58
N ASN A 55 -6.46 -11.13 -25.62
CA ASN A 55 -5.12 -11.72 -25.73
C ASN A 55 -4.05 -10.69 -26.10
N VAL A 56 -4.04 -9.54 -25.40
CA VAL A 56 -2.97 -8.54 -25.57
C VAL A 56 -1.66 -9.23 -25.26
N SER A 57 -0.70 -9.20 -26.20
CA SER A 57 0.61 -9.81 -25.96
C SER A 57 1.33 -9.03 -24.85
N ALA A 58 2.03 -9.74 -23.97
CA ALA A 58 2.81 -9.12 -22.89
C ALA A 58 3.78 -8.04 -23.40
N GLU A 59 4.28 -8.18 -24.62
CA GLU A 59 5.16 -7.22 -25.29
C GLU A 59 4.50 -5.84 -25.59
N GLN A 60 3.17 -5.74 -25.47
CA GLN A 60 2.40 -4.52 -25.74
C GLN A 60 1.91 -3.82 -24.46
N VAL A 61 2.22 -4.40 -23.31
CA VAL A 61 1.80 -3.87 -22.00
C VAL A 61 3.01 -3.22 -21.33
N ASP A 62 2.86 -1.96 -20.95
CA ASP A 62 3.82 -1.25 -20.12
C ASP A 62 3.55 -1.62 -18.67
N VAL A 63 4.37 -2.53 -18.12
CA VAL A 63 4.20 -3.03 -16.75
C VAL A 63 4.44 -1.94 -15.71
N PRO A 64 5.50 -1.11 -15.80
CA PRO A 64 5.66 0.06 -14.95
C PRO A 64 4.43 0.97 -14.93
N GLU A 65 3.82 1.26 -16.07
CA GLU A 65 2.60 2.09 -16.14
C GLU A 65 1.41 1.43 -15.40
N LEU A 66 1.29 0.09 -15.44
CA LEU A 66 0.27 -0.62 -14.66
C LEU A 66 0.52 -0.52 -13.16
N ILE A 67 1.78 -0.55 -12.73
CA ILE A 67 2.15 -0.32 -11.32
C ILE A 67 1.79 1.10 -10.91
N ASP A 68 2.11 2.11 -11.72
CA ASP A 68 1.75 3.52 -11.47
C ASP A 68 0.23 3.72 -11.36
N VAL A 69 -0.56 3.04 -12.19
CA VAL A 69 -2.02 3.03 -12.07
C VAL A 69 -2.47 2.43 -10.75
N GLY A 70 -1.87 1.33 -10.31
CA GLY A 70 -2.14 0.73 -9.01
C GLY A 70 -1.81 1.68 -7.85
N LEU A 71 -0.66 2.34 -7.89
CA LEU A 71 -0.25 3.34 -6.90
C LEU A 71 -1.21 4.54 -6.87
N SER A 72 -1.66 5.02 -8.03
CA SER A 72 -2.66 6.09 -8.11
C SER A 72 -4.00 5.69 -7.48
N TYR A 73 -4.42 4.42 -7.60
CA TYR A 73 -5.58 3.92 -6.88
C TYR A 73 -5.34 3.87 -5.36
N MET A 74 -4.14 3.50 -4.91
CA MET A 74 -3.77 3.54 -3.48
C MET A 74 -3.89 4.96 -2.90
N GLU A 75 -3.38 5.98 -3.60
CA GLU A 75 -3.44 7.39 -3.18
C GLU A 75 -4.86 7.91 -2.94
N ILE A 76 -5.83 7.41 -3.70
CA ILE A 76 -7.25 7.80 -3.54
C ILE A 76 -8.07 6.77 -2.74
N ASN A 77 -7.41 5.87 -2.02
CA ASN A 77 -8.00 4.82 -1.18
C ASN A 77 -8.94 3.85 -1.93
N ARG A 78 -8.69 3.62 -3.23
CA ARG A 78 -9.39 2.62 -4.05
C ARG A 78 -8.61 1.30 -4.07
N PHE A 79 -8.53 0.66 -2.90
CA PHE A 79 -7.64 -0.48 -2.68
C PHE A 79 -8.05 -1.73 -3.47
N GLU A 80 -9.34 -1.98 -3.71
CA GLU A 80 -9.81 -3.09 -4.54
C GLU A 80 -9.36 -2.94 -6.00
N GLU A 81 -9.40 -1.72 -6.55
CA GLU A 81 -8.90 -1.46 -7.89
C GLU A 81 -7.37 -1.50 -7.95
N ALA A 82 -6.71 -1.09 -6.88
CA ALA A 82 -5.26 -1.21 -6.76
C ALA A 82 -4.82 -2.68 -6.81
N THR A 83 -5.47 -3.59 -6.03
CA THR A 83 -5.16 -5.03 -6.08
C THR A 83 -5.32 -5.60 -7.47
N ALA A 84 -6.36 -5.21 -8.20
CA ALA A 84 -6.59 -5.66 -9.57
C ALA A 84 -5.55 -5.12 -10.56
N ALA A 85 -5.08 -3.89 -10.39
CA ALA A 85 -4.03 -3.30 -11.22
C ALA A 85 -2.68 -4.01 -10.97
N PHE A 86 -2.30 -4.21 -9.71
CA PHE A 86 -1.05 -4.90 -9.34
C PHE A 86 -1.06 -6.38 -9.76
N GLU A 87 -2.20 -7.07 -9.66
CA GLU A 87 -2.31 -8.44 -10.16
C GLU A 87 -2.05 -8.53 -11.67
N ARG A 88 -2.54 -7.53 -12.43
CA ARG A 88 -2.25 -7.47 -13.87
C ARG A 88 -0.79 -7.17 -14.12
N ALA A 89 -0.21 -6.21 -13.41
CA ALA A 89 1.20 -5.89 -13.51
C ALA A 89 2.05 -7.16 -13.29
N ALA A 90 1.81 -7.90 -12.20
CA ALA A 90 2.51 -9.15 -11.91
C ALA A 90 2.31 -10.21 -12.99
N ARG A 91 1.12 -10.30 -13.59
CA ARG A 91 0.82 -11.27 -14.65
C ARG A 91 1.48 -10.95 -15.98
N PHE A 92 1.67 -9.67 -16.32
CA PHE A 92 2.28 -9.22 -17.56
C PHE A 92 3.79 -9.02 -17.45
N ALA A 93 4.33 -8.87 -16.25
CA ALA A 93 5.75 -8.79 -16.00
C ALA A 93 6.48 -10.08 -16.44
N GLU A 94 7.76 -9.94 -16.76
CA GLU A 94 8.62 -11.12 -16.98
C GLU A 94 8.74 -11.94 -15.67
N GLU A 95 8.72 -13.25 -15.79
CA GLU A 95 8.89 -14.14 -14.64
C GLU A 95 10.23 -13.83 -13.94
N ASP A 96 10.21 -13.73 -12.64
CA ASP A 96 11.34 -13.38 -11.79
C ASP A 96 11.95 -11.98 -12.04
N SER A 97 11.18 -11.04 -12.61
CA SER A 97 11.60 -9.65 -12.78
C SER A 97 11.36 -8.81 -11.51
N ILE A 98 12.06 -7.67 -11.43
CA ILE A 98 11.89 -6.72 -10.34
C ILE A 98 10.50 -6.09 -10.35
N GLU A 99 9.94 -5.88 -11.54
CA GLU A 99 8.58 -5.34 -11.72
C GLU A 99 7.53 -6.34 -11.24
N ALA A 100 7.74 -7.64 -11.47
CA ALA A 100 6.88 -8.68 -10.93
C ALA A 100 6.90 -8.69 -9.40
N GLN A 101 8.09 -8.59 -8.82
CA GLN A 101 8.27 -8.53 -7.37
C GLN A 101 7.61 -7.28 -6.77
N GLU A 102 7.86 -6.11 -7.36
CA GLU A 102 7.26 -4.84 -6.94
C GLU A 102 5.73 -4.89 -6.99
N ALA A 103 5.17 -5.44 -8.07
CA ALA A 103 3.73 -5.60 -8.22
C ALA A 103 3.13 -6.50 -7.13
N TRP A 104 3.80 -7.62 -6.78
CA TRP A 104 3.36 -8.50 -5.70
C TRP A 104 3.43 -7.81 -4.33
N VAL A 105 4.51 -7.06 -4.03
CA VAL A 105 4.63 -6.30 -2.79
C VAL A 105 3.48 -5.30 -2.66
N ASN A 106 3.25 -4.49 -3.70
CA ASN A 106 2.20 -3.48 -3.69
C ASN A 106 0.79 -4.09 -3.64
N LYS A 107 0.56 -5.25 -4.27
CA LYS A 107 -0.68 -6.00 -4.12
C LYS A 107 -0.91 -6.42 -2.66
N GLY A 108 0.15 -6.90 -1.99
CA GLY A 108 0.10 -7.23 -0.56
C GLY A 108 -0.25 -6.02 0.30
N VAL A 109 0.35 -4.85 0.01
CA VAL A 109 0.03 -3.60 0.71
C VAL A 109 -1.44 -3.23 0.52
N ALA A 110 -1.97 -3.32 -0.71
CA ALA A 110 -3.37 -3.02 -1.00
C ALA A 110 -4.33 -3.97 -0.26
N HIS A 111 -4.03 -5.27 -0.20
CA HIS A 111 -4.81 -6.22 0.61
C HIS A 111 -4.72 -5.92 2.11
N GLY A 112 -3.55 -5.49 2.61
CA GLY A 112 -3.39 -5.04 4.00
C GLY A 112 -4.30 -3.86 4.34
N GLN A 113 -4.46 -2.88 3.43
CA GLN A 113 -5.38 -1.75 3.60
C GLN A 113 -6.86 -2.16 3.60
N LEU A 114 -7.19 -3.30 2.99
CA LEU A 114 -8.52 -3.92 3.03
C LEU A 114 -8.72 -4.83 4.24
N GLU A 115 -7.71 -4.97 5.12
CA GLU A 115 -7.69 -5.94 6.23
C GLU A 115 -7.81 -7.41 5.76
N GLU A 116 -7.49 -7.68 4.51
CA GLU A 116 -7.50 -9.00 3.89
C GLU A 116 -6.14 -9.67 4.10
N PHE A 117 -5.78 -9.92 5.36
CA PHE A 117 -4.43 -10.32 5.75
C PHE A 117 -3.97 -11.66 5.18
N ASP A 118 -4.87 -12.62 4.92
CA ASP A 118 -4.53 -13.88 4.26
C ASP A 118 -4.10 -13.68 2.79
N GLN A 119 -4.76 -12.77 2.06
CA GLN A 119 -4.38 -12.38 0.71
C GLN A 119 -3.09 -11.56 0.69
N ALA A 120 -2.89 -10.67 1.68
CA ALA A 120 -1.66 -9.91 1.83
C ALA A 120 -0.46 -10.83 2.06
N ILE A 121 -0.57 -11.82 2.97
CA ILE A 121 0.45 -12.84 3.23
C ILE A 121 0.81 -13.55 1.93
N GLY A 122 -0.18 -14.07 1.19
CA GLY A 122 0.08 -14.77 -0.06
C GLY A 122 0.80 -13.91 -1.11
N ALA A 123 0.47 -12.63 -1.19
CA ALA A 123 1.13 -11.71 -2.13
C ALA A 123 2.60 -11.44 -1.73
N TYR A 124 2.89 -11.24 -0.45
CA TYR A 124 4.28 -11.08 0.01
C TYR A 124 5.10 -12.35 -0.14
N GLU A 125 4.53 -13.53 0.10
CA GLU A 125 5.21 -14.81 -0.14
C GLU A 125 5.57 -14.99 -1.62
N GLU A 126 4.70 -14.57 -2.57
CA GLU A 126 5.02 -14.57 -3.99
C GLU A 126 6.14 -13.58 -4.34
N ALA A 127 6.15 -12.39 -3.74
CA ALA A 127 7.24 -11.43 -3.93
C ALA A 127 8.59 -11.99 -3.44
N LEU A 128 8.61 -12.64 -2.28
CA LEU A 128 9.81 -13.25 -1.70
C LEU A 128 10.29 -14.48 -2.47
N ARG A 129 9.39 -15.18 -3.16
CA ARG A 129 9.76 -16.30 -4.05
C ARG A 129 10.56 -15.83 -5.26
N ILE A 130 10.35 -14.58 -5.71
CA ILE A 130 11.08 -13.98 -6.86
C ILE A 130 12.51 -13.64 -6.45
N ASP A 131 12.68 -12.86 -5.39
CA ASP A 131 13.99 -12.50 -4.83
C ASP A 131 13.82 -12.23 -3.32
N ASP A 132 14.51 -12.98 -2.49
CA ASP A 132 14.42 -12.89 -1.03
C ASP A 132 15.55 -12.06 -0.38
N GLU A 133 16.38 -11.40 -1.19
CA GLU A 133 17.49 -10.56 -0.72
C GLU A 133 17.46 -9.12 -1.29
N SER A 134 16.49 -8.79 -2.15
CA SER A 134 16.35 -7.46 -2.75
C SER A 134 15.85 -6.39 -1.77
N GLU A 135 15.86 -5.13 -2.19
CA GLU A 135 15.21 -4.04 -1.44
C GLU A 135 13.70 -4.27 -1.29
N HIS A 136 13.05 -4.79 -2.32
CA HIS A 136 11.64 -5.18 -2.27
C HIS A 136 11.39 -6.34 -1.29
N ALA A 137 12.37 -7.25 -1.12
CA ALA A 137 12.28 -8.33 -0.15
C ALA A 137 12.26 -7.78 1.29
N ALA A 138 13.09 -6.78 1.62
CA ALA A 138 13.06 -6.16 2.94
C ALA A 138 11.69 -5.53 3.25
N THR A 139 11.07 -4.88 2.25
CA THR A 139 9.72 -4.34 2.36
C THR A 139 8.68 -5.45 2.51
N ALA A 140 8.78 -6.51 1.68
CA ALA A 140 7.88 -7.65 1.74
C ALA A 140 7.93 -8.34 3.12
N GLU A 141 9.13 -8.63 3.63
CA GLU A 141 9.34 -9.24 4.95
C GLU A 141 8.77 -8.37 6.09
N THR A 142 8.96 -7.05 6.01
CA THR A 142 8.45 -6.10 7.01
C THR A 142 6.93 -6.09 7.06
N ASN A 143 6.28 -6.06 5.88
CA ASN A 143 4.83 -6.02 5.76
C ASN A 143 4.20 -7.40 5.99
N LEU A 144 4.88 -8.48 5.60
CA LEU A 144 4.50 -9.85 5.90
C LEU A 144 4.47 -10.09 7.42
N ALA A 145 5.48 -9.61 8.14
CA ALA A 145 5.52 -9.68 9.59
C ALA A 145 4.28 -9.03 10.22
N TYR A 146 3.90 -7.83 9.77
CA TYR A 146 2.69 -7.16 10.24
C TYR A 146 1.41 -7.94 9.88
N ALA A 147 1.28 -8.39 8.63
CA ALA A 147 0.12 -9.16 8.18
C ALA A 147 -0.04 -10.49 8.95
N LEU A 148 1.06 -11.18 9.25
CA LEU A 148 1.07 -12.39 10.07
C LEU A 148 0.64 -12.11 11.51
N TRP A 149 1.07 -10.99 12.10
CA TRP A 149 0.63 -10.56 13.41
C TRP A 149 -0.89 -10.33 13.46
N GLU A 150 -1.42 -9.53 12.54
CA GLU A 150 -2.85 -9.26 12.43
C GLU A 150 -3.66 -10.53 12.16
N PHE A 151 -3.10 -11.48 11.42
CA PHE A 151 -3.72 -12.78 11.16
C PHE A 151 -3.63 -13.75 12.37
N GLY A 152 -2.91 -13.38 13.45
CA GLY A 152 -2.76 -14.15 14.67
C GLY A 152 -1.58 -15.15 14.65
N ARG A 153 -0.65 -15.05 13.70
CA ARG A 153 0.56 -15.88 13.59
C ARG A 153 1.79 -15.17 14.19
N ALA A 154 1.69 -14.77 15.45
CA ALA A 154 2.67 -13.90 16.13
C ALA A 154 4.10 -14.47 16.21
N GLU A 155 4.28 -15.79 16.22
CA GLU A 155 5.62 -16.40 16.25
C GLU A 155 6.34 -16.19 14.92
N GLU A 156 5.64 -16.39 13.82
CA GLU A 156 6.16 -16.18 12.47
C GLU A 156 6.39 -14.70 12.17
N ALA A 157 5.53 -13.83 12.70
CA ALA A 157 5.71 -12.38 12.56
C ALA A 157 7.09 -11.90 13.04
N LEU A 158 7.58 -12.37 14.19
CA LEU A 158 8.90 -12.01 14.68
C LEU A 158 10.02 -12.54 13.77
N GLU A 159 9.91 -13.78 13.26
CA GLU A 159 10.91 -14.36 12.37
C GLU A 159 11.06 -13.51 11.09
N HIS A 160 9.96 -13.08 10.49
CA HIS A 160 9.96 -12.22 9.31
C HIS A 160 10.47 -10.80 9.61
N ALA A 161 10.14 -10.23 10.78
CA ALA A 161 10.70 -8.94 11.17
C ALA A 161 12.23 -9.00 11.40
N GLU A 162 12.75 -10.10 11.94
CA GLU A 162 14.19 -10.32 12.07
C GLU A 162 14.85 -10.46 10.69
N ARG A 163 14.21 -11.19 9.77
CA ARG A 163 14.68 -11.33 8.40
C ARG A 163 14.72 -9.99 7.66
N ALA A 164 13.70 -9.14 7.82
CA ALA A 164 13.68 -7.80 7.23
C ALA A 164 14.88 -6.95 7.67
N VAL A 165 15.22 -6.98 8.97
CA VAL A 165 16.38 -6.29 9.52
C VAL A 165 17.71 -6.86 9.00
N GLU A 166 17.79 -8.18 8.76
CA GLU A 166 18.98 -8.81 8.17
C GLU A 166 19.19 -8.37 6.72
N ILE A 167 18.13 -8.27 5.92
CA ILE A 167 18.19 -7.86 4.51
C ILE A 167 18.54 -6.37 4.41
N ASP A 168 17.80 -5.49 5.09
CA ASP A 168 18.12 -4.07 5.14
C ASP A 168 18.21 -3.53 6.58
N PRO A 169 19.40 -3.49 7.17
CA PRO A 169 19.63 -2.92 8.50
C PRO A 169 19.38 -1.41 8.59
N ARG A 170 19.12 -0.73 7.45
CA ARG A 170 18.82 0.71 7.40
C ARG A 170 17.35 1.02 7.26
N PHE A 171 16.51 0.01 7.17
CA PHE A 171 15.06 0.17 7.07
C PHE A 171 14.43 0.37 8.46
N PRO A 172 14.05 1.60 8.85
CA PRO A 172 13.61 1.88 10.22
C PRO A 172 12.33 1.16 10.61
N GLN A 173 11.41 0.96 9.64
CA GLN A 173 10.15 0.25 9.88
C GLN A 173 10.38 -1.22 10.29
N ALA A 174 11.38 -1.88 9.71
CA ALA A 174 11.74 -3.26 10.08
C ALA A 174 12.19 -3.33 11.55
N TRP A 175 13.00 -2.37 12.00
CA TRP A 175 13.41 -2.27 13.40
C TRP A 175 12.25 -2.00 14.35
N TYR A 176 11.31 -1.12 13.95
CA TYR A 176 10.11 -0.84 14.72
C TYR A 176 9.26 -2.09 14.89
N ASN A 177 8.91 -2.79 13.79
CA ASN A 177 8.11 -4.02 13.84
C ASN A 177 8.79 -5.10 14.69
N ARG A 178 10.12 -5.28 14.53
CA ARG A 178 10.88 -6.19 15.37
C ARG A 178 10.76 -5.82 16.85
N GLY A 179 10.90 -4.55 17.21
CA GLY A 179 10.74 -4.07 18.58
C GLY A 179 9.35 -4.37 19.14
N PHE A 180 8.32 -4.08 18.36
CA PHE A 180 6.93 -4.34 18.73
C PHE A 180 6.68 -5.84 19.02
N PHE A 181 7.11 -6.75 18.13
CA PHE A 181 6.92 -8.17 18.34
C PHE A 181 7.77 -8.74 19.48
N LEU A 182 8.94 -8.16 19.75
CA LEU A 182 9.79 -8.55 20.90
C LEU A 182 9.13 -8.20 22.23
N ILE A 183 8.48 -7.02 22.36
CA ILE A 183 7.70 -6.68 23.57
C ILE A 183 6.60 -7.72 23.79
N GLU A 184 5.83 -8.04 22.77
CA GLU A 184 4.74 -9.02 22.87
C GLU A 184 5.23 -10.42 23.29
N ARG A 185 6.50 -10.70 23.07
CA ARG A 185 7.18 -11.92 23.53
C ARG A 185 7.84 -11.77 24.92
N GLY A 186 7.76 -10.62 25.54
CA GLY A 186 8.41 -10.32 26.83
C GLY A 186 9.92 -10.17 26.74
N LEU A 187 10.48 -9.94 25.55
CA LEU A 187 11.89 -9.70 25.29
C LEU A 187 12.19 -8.19 25.27
N THR A 188 11.85 -7.54 26.37
CA THR A 188 11.71 -6.08 26.47
C THR A 188 13.04 -5.33 26.29
N GLU A 189 14.18 -5.89 26.75
CA GLU A 189 15.51 -5.28 26.53
C GLU A 189 15.91 -5.29 25.06
N ASP A 190 15.60 -6.38 24.32
CA ASP A 190 15.87 -6.46 22.89
C ASP A 190 14.92 -5.57 22.10
N ALA A 191 13.67 -5.42 22.55
CA ALA A 191 12.70 -4.50 21.96
C ALA A 191 13.18 -3.05 22.08
N LEU A 192 13.67 -2.65 23.25
CA LEU A 192 14.22 -1.30 23.46
C LEU A 192 15.38 -1.02 22.52
N ASN A 193 16.30 -1.98 22.34
CA ASN A 193 17.38 -1.85 21.38
C ASN A 193 16.88 -1.69 19.94
N ALA A 194 15.78 -2.36 19.58
CA ALA A 194 15.20 -2.26 18.25
C ALA A 194 14.57 -0.88 18.02
N PHE A 195 13.82 -0.35 18.99
CA PHE A 195 13.27 1.02 18.91
C PHE A 195 14.37 2.09 18.85
N ASP A 196 15.44 1.94 19.62
CA ASP A 196 16.59 2.85 19.56
C ASP A 196 17.24 2.84 18.16
N ASN A 197 17.31 1.70 17.49
CA ASN A 197 17.78 1.61 16.11
C ASN A 197 16.83 2.31 15.13
N ALA A 198 15.52 2.10 15.23
CA ALA A 198 14.54 2.77 14.38
C ALA A 198 14.59 4.29 14.54
N LEU A 199 14.67 4.79 15.79
CA LEU A 199 14.83 6.21 16.09
C LEU A 199 16.13 6.79 15.52
N ARG A 200 17.25 6.07 15.66
CA ARG A 200 18.55 6.46 15.10
C ARG A 200 18.55 6.52 13.57
N LEU A 201 17.72 5.71 12.92
CA LEU A 201 17.52 5.70 11.48
C LEU A 201 16.55 6.78 11.00
N GLY A 202 15.99 7.58 11.92
CA GLY A 202 15.18 8.73 11.60
C GLY A 202 13.67 8.52 11.71
N MET A 203 13.21 7.35 12.14
CA MET A 203 11.79 7.13 12.42
C MET A 203 11.41 7.92 13.68
N ARG A 204 10.71 9.04 13.49
CA ARG A 204 10.30 9.92 14.58
C ARG A 204 8.82 10.21 14.48
N ASN A 205 8.02 9.34 15.08
CA ASN A 205 6.60 9.54 15.29
C ASN A 205 6.28 9.27 16.77
N ALA A 206 5.10 9.67 17.21
CA ALA A 206 4.69 9.49 18.60
C ALA A 206 4.59 8.01 18.98
N GLU A 207 4.15 7.17 18.02
CA GLU A 207 3.93 5.74 18.23
C GLU A 207 5.19 4.99 18.68
N ILE A 208 6.33 5.18 18.02
CA ILE A 208 7.58 4.50 18.41
C ILE A 208 8.05 4.94 19.80
N LEU A 209 7.82 6.20 20.19
CA LEU A 209 8.18 6.71 21.51
C LEU A 209 7.27 6.16 22.61
N GLU A 210 6.00 5.95 22.31
CA GLU A 210 5.05 5.29 23.20
C GLU A 210 5.39 3.82 23.42
N GLU A 211 5.71 3.07 22.35
CA GLU A 211 6.15 1.69 22.47
C GLU A 211 7.50 1.60 23.20
N LYS A 212 8.41 2.55 22.98
CA LYS A 212 9.64 2.65 23.75
C LYS A 212 9.37 2.94 25.23
N ALA A 213 8.44 3.85 25.54
CA ALA A 213 8.06 4.15 26.91
C ALA A 213 7.47 2.91 27.59
N ARG A 214 6.59 2.17 26.92
CA ARG A 214 6.05 0.90 27.40
C ARG A 214 7.15 -0.10 27.74
N ALA A 215 8.16 -0.23 26.88
CA ALA A 215 9.32 -1.09 27.14
C ALA A 215 10.12 -0.63 28.37
N LEU A 216 10.31 0.66 28.52
CA LEU A 216 11.04 1.25 29.68
C LEU A 216 10.28 1.05 30.99
N GLU A 217 8.96 1.20 30.97
CA GLU A 217 8.09 0.92 32.14
C GLU A 217 8.19 -0.54 32.58
N GLU A 218 8.14 -1.49 31.64
CA GLU A 218 8.29 -2.92 31.95
C GLU A 218 9.66 -3.24 32.57
N LEU A 219 10.69 -2.50 32.21
CA LEU A 219 12.05 -2.60 32.78
C LEU A 219 12.20 -1.82 34.09
N GLY A 220 11.17 -1.10 34.56
CA GLY A 220 11.22 -0.27 35.77
C GLY A 220 12.05 1.00 35.61
N ARG A 221 12.28 1.47 34.36
CA ARG A 221 13.04 2.67 34.03
C ARG A 221 12.09 3.88 33.91
N GLU A 222 11.37 4.18 35.02
CA GLU A 222 10.25 5.13 35.02
C GLU A 222 10.64 6.55 34.56
N GLU A 223 11.84 7.05 34.91
CA GLU A 223 12.29 8.39 34.51
C GLU A 223 12.46 8.48 32.97
N GLU A 224 13.07 7.46 32.38
CA GLU A 224 13.28 7.42 30.92
C GLU A 224 11.98 7.17 30.14
N ALA A 225 11.07 6.39 30.71
CA ALA A 225 9.73 6.20 30.15
C ALA A 225 8.97 7.55 30.09
N GLN A 226 9.02 8.32 31.18
CA GLN A 226 8.37 9.62 31.22
C GLN A 226 8.97 10.60 30.20
N GLU A 227 10.28 10.60 30.00
CA GLU A 227 10.96 11.39 28.95
C GLU A 227 10.49 11.00 27.54
N ALA A 228 10.31 9.71 27.29
CA ALA A 228 9.82 9.22 25.99
C ALA A 228 8.35 9.63 25.75
N ILE A 229 7.49 9.57 26.77
CA ILE A 229 6.10 10.04 26.71
C ILE A 229 6.04 11.54 26.40
N GLU A 230 6.84 12.37 27.11
CA GLU A 230 6.87 13.80 26.87
C GLU A 230 7.28 14.15 25.44
N GLN A 231 8.26 13.41 24.87
CA GLN A 231 8.65 13.56 23.46
C GLN A 231 7.53 13.14 22.49
N ALA A 232 6.77 12.10 22.81
CA ALA A 232 5.64 11.67 21.99
C ALA A 232 4.51 12.73 21.99
N GLU A 233 4.24 13.33 23.16
CA GLU A 233 3.26 14.40 23.30
C GLU A 233 3.69 15.67 22.53
N GLU A 234 4.98 16.03 22.55
CA GLU A 234 5.53 17.14 21.77
C GLU A 234 5.31 16.94 20.27
N ILE A 235 5.64 15.74 19.74
CA ILE A 235 5.41 15.41 18.31
C ILE A 235 3.94 15.52 17.94
N ARG A 236 3.02 15.07 18.81
CA ARG A 236 1.58 15.19 18.53
C ARG A 236 1.11 16.63 18.54
N ALA A 237 1.61 17.44 19.48
CA ALA A 237 1.25 18.85 19.56
C ALA A 237 1.73 19.63 18.33
N ASP A 238 2.96 19.36 17.87
CA ASP A 238 3.51 19.97 16.65
C ASP A 238 2.68 19.60 15.42
N ALA A 239 2.29 18.34 15.28
CA ALA A 239 1.45 17.88 14.17
C ALA A 239 0.04 18.50 14.19
N GLU A 240 -0.56 18.72 15.37
CA GLU A 240 -1.85 19.40 15.51
C GLU A 240 -1.73 20.90 15.16
N GLU A 241 -0.60 21.54 15.50
CA GLU A 241 -0.37 22.95 15.17
C GLU A 241 -0.21 23.13 13.65
N GLU A 242 0.57 22.28 12.98
CA GLU A 242 0.72 22.29 11.50
C GLU A 242 -0.63 22.14 10.79
N LEU A 243 -1.48 21.22 11.24
CA LEU A 243 -2.82 21.03 10.66
C LEU A 243 -3.74 22.24 10.85
N THR A 244 -3.55 23.04 11.93
CA THR A 244 -4.37 24.23 12.19
C THR A 244 -3.89 25.46 11.42
N GLU A 245 -2.62 25.51 11.00
CA GLU A 245 -2.07 26.61 10.22
C GLU A 245 -2.37 26.49 8.70
N GLU A 246 -2.71 25.29 8.20
CA GLU A 246 -3.05 25.07 6.78
C GLU A 246 -4.51 25.45 6.42
N PHE A 247 -5.35 25.82 7.37
CA PHE A 247 -6.75 26.22 7.19
C PHE A 247 -7.00 27.67 7.57
#